data_47c1b78f398c8302a5f858b4d7846fd1
#
_entry.id   47c1b78f398c8302a5f858b4d7846fd1
#
_cell.length_a   1.000
_cell.length_b   1.000
_cell.length_c   1.000
_cell.angle_alpha   90.00
_cell.angle_beta   90.00
_cell.angle_gamma   90.00
#
_symmetry.space_group_name_H-M   'P 1'
#
loop_
_entity.id
_entity.type
_entity.pdbx_description
1 polymer ?
#
loop_
_entity_poly.entity_id
_entity_poly.type
_entity_poly.pdbx_seq_one_letter_code
_entity_poly.pdbx_strand_id
1 'polypeptide(L)'
;MTRKLYYEDPYKMEFESTIITIDEDERGSYAVLEETAFYPTGGGQPHDTGRLNGIEVIDVEELDGKVRHYTKERLSEGSVHGSIDQARRIDHMQQHSGQHIISSVFHDHFGIPTTSFHLGKETVTIDLDTENLSDELLEQAEEQVNQIIRANYPVETKWVSVEEAERYPLRKTLAVEGEVRLVIIPKVDYNGCGGTHPSATCEVMAAKFLGWTKNKKQVRLEFVCGYRVLDKLGKKHQILMEMKRVVPKPEHQLVEEVQELIKSSKEKDKRIAELEEQLLQYEAKEIIEKSSGENVIPLVFQNRPIKALQSLGKAIIKETPEAYLILVSEQENQLQFVLACGTDIDRNMNEIANQVMPIIEGKGGGKPNFVQGGGKRLMDGEVFADRVKTLL
;
A
#
# COMPACT_ATOMS: atom_id res chain seq x y z
N MET A 1 -0.31 11.36 43.76
CA MET A 1 0.34 10.68 42.64
C MET A 1 -0.21 9.26 42.51
N THR A 2 -0.43 8.74 41.33
CA THR A 2 -0.85 7.35 41.11
C THR A 2 0.35 6.42 41.24
N ARG A 3 0.23 5.33 42.03
CA ARG A 3 1.27 4.28 42.08
C ARG A 3 1.26 3.46 40.80
N LYS A 4 2.43 3.28 40.18
CA LYS A 4 2.59 2.72 38.83
C LYS A 4 3.00 1.25 38.91
N LEU A 5 2.04 0.33 39.02
CA LEU A 5 2.28 -1.10 39.18
C LEU A 5 3.02 -1.70 37.96
N TYR A 6 2.85 -1.14 36.77
CA TYR A 6 3.54 -1.56 35.56
C TYR A 6 5.08 -1.36 35.57
N TYR A 7 5.58 -0.57 36.53
CA TYR A 7 7.03 -0.46 36.78
C TYR A 7 7.54 -1.50 37.76
N GLU A 8 6.67 -1.98 38.65
CA GLU A 8 6.99 -3.01 39.64
C GLU A 8 6.92 -4.41 39.00
N ASP A 9 5.86 -4.66 38.24
CA ASP A 9 5.65 -5.89 37.46
C ASP A 9 4.99 -5.59 36.12
N PRO A 10 5.75 -5.61 35.01
CA PRO A 10 5.20 -5.36 33.68
C PRO A 10 4.23 -6.46 33.19
N TYR A 11 4.22 -7.63 33.83
CA TYR A 11 3.31 -8.74 33.52
C TYR A 11 2.02 -8.73 34.33
N LYS A 12 1.83 -7.75 35.20
CA LYS A 12 0.59 -7.62 36.00
C LYS A 12 -0.55 -7.19 35.10
N MET A 13 -1.39 -8.16 34.73
CA MET A 13 -2.51 -7.94 33.80
C MET A 13 -3.84 -7.69 34.55
N GLU A 14 -3.92 -8.07 35.84
CA GLU A 14 -5.09 -7.85 36.65
C GLU A 14 -4.69 -7.21 38.00
N PHE A 15 -5.52 -6.31 38.50
CA PHE A 15 -5.27 -5.61 39.77
C PHE A 15 -6.57 -5.08 40.37
N GLU A 16 -6.55 -4.89 41.69
CA GLU A 16 -7.57 -4.18 42.40
C GLU A 16 -7.05 -2.80 42.78
N SER A 17 -7.90 -1.80 42.76
CA SER A 17 -7.55 -0.43 43.18
C SER A 17 -8.78 0.32 43.71
N THR A 18 -8.56 1.54 44.16
CA THR A 18 -9.62 2.46 44.59
C THR A 18 -9.63 3.66 43.63
N ILE A 19 -10.82 4.09 43.22
CA ILE A 19 -11.01 5.30 42.44
C ILE A 19 -10.88 6.52 43.35
N ILE A 20 -9.89 7.39 43.08
CA ILE A 20 -9.67 8.64 43.80
C ILE A 20 -10.53 9.76 43.24
N THR A 21 -10.67 9.83 41.94
CA THR A 21 -11.41 10.91 41.23
C THR A 21 -12.06 10.36 39.98
N ILE A 22 -13.30 10.78 39.72
CA ILE A 22 -13.97 10.62 38.45
C ILE A 22 -14.29 12.03 37.94
N ASP A 23 -13.85 12.35 36.74
CA ASP A 23 -14.05 13.66 36.14
C ASP A 23 -14.27 13.52 34.63
N GLU A 24 -14.47 14.64 33.95
CA GLU A 24 -14.75 14.68 32.52
C GLU A 24 -14.02 15.86 31.89
N ASP A 25 -13.46 15.66 30.68
CA ASP A 25 -12.90 16.71 29.85
C ASP A 25 -13.38 16.57 28.38
N GLU A 26 -12.79 17.32 27.47
CA GLU A 26 -13.17 17.31 26.04
C GLU A 26 -13.08 15.92 25.37
N ARG A 27 -12.29 15.00 25.92
CA ARG A 27 -12.14 13.60 25.44
C ARG A 27 -13.12 12.64 26.07
N GLY A 28 -13.83 13.05 27.12
CA GLY A 28 -14.84 12.24 27.81
C GLY A 28 -14.56 12.00 29.27
N SER A 29 -15.26 11.03 29.86
CA SER A 29 -15.14 10.68 31.27
C SER A 29 -13.86 9.90 31.53
N TYR A 30 -13.16 10.26 32.62
CA TYR A 30 -11.97 9.54 33.05
C TYR A 30 -11.98 9.31 34.56
N ALA A 31 -11.25 8.27 34.98
CA ALA A 31 -10.99 7.99 36.40
C ALA A 31 -9.49 8.05 36.70
N VAL A 32 -9.16 8.56 37.88
CA VAL A 32 -7.82 8.48 38.49
C VAL A 32 -7.88 7.47 39.63
N LEU A 33 -6.96 6.50 39.61
CA LEU A 33 -6.89 5.42 40.59
C LEU A 33 -5.74 5.66 41.57
N GLU A 34 -5.83 5.04 42.75
CA GLU A 34 -4.75 5.03 43.74
C GLU A 34 -3.50 4.36 43.14
N GLU A 35 -3.68 3.21 42.52
CA GLU A 35 -2.65 2.49 41.81
C GLU A 35 -3.18 1.90 40.49
N THR A 36 -2.30 1.71 39.52
CA THR A 36 -2.70 1.17 38.21
C THR A 36 -1.60 0.35 37.57
N ALA A 37 -2.01 -0.73 36.88
CA ALA A 37 -1.16 -1.47 35.98
C ALA A 37 -1.30 -1.02 34.51
N PHE A 38 -2.22 -0.12 34.16
CA PHE A 38 -2.33 0.46 32.83
C PHE A 38 -1.16 1.40 32.53
N TYR A 39 -0.42 1.11 31.46
CA TYR A 39 0.64 1.98 30.96
C TYR A 39 0.01 3.15 30.17
N PRO A 40 0.35 4.40 30.47
CA PRO A 40 -0.07 5.57 29.71
C PRO A 40 0.78 5.74 28.44
N THR A 41 0.29 6.47 27.44
CA THR A 41 1.11 6.83 26.28
C THR A 41 2.34 7.62 26.73
N GLY A 42 3.54 7.14 26.38
CA GLY A 42 4.80 7.80 26.73
C GLY A 42 6.02 7.12 26.11
N GLY A 43 7.11 7.86 25.92
CA GLY A 43 8.39 7.31 25.45
C GLY A 43 8.31 6.59 24.09
N GLY A 44 7.37 6.94 23.24
CA GLY A 44 7.15 6.28 21.94
C GLY A 44 6.30 5.00 22.01
N GLN A 45 5.91 4.56 23.21
CA GLN A 45 5.00 3.43 23.42
C GLN A 45 3.57 3.94 23.62
N PRO A 46 2.57 3.43 22.86
CA PRO A 46 1.17 3.74 23.08
C PRO A 46 0.64 3.16 24.40
N HIS A 47 -0.47 3.73 24.87
CA HIS A 47 -1.16 3.25 26.07
C HIS A 47 -1.68 1.83 25.94
N ASP A 48 -1.91 1.20 27.09
CA ASP A 48 -2.64 -0.05 27.16
C ASP A 48 -4.13 0.14 26.96
N THR A 49 -4.79 -0.90 26.50
CA THR A 49 -6.24 -1.06 26.52
C THR A 49 -6.65 -2.14 27.50
N GLY A 50 -7.94 -2.21 27.82
CA GLY A 50 -8.47 -3.19 28.76
C GLY A 50 -9.78 -2.75 29.34
N ARG A 51 -10.07 -3.15 30.61
CA ARG A 51 -11.34 -2.86 31.27
C ARG A 51 -11.15 -2.45 32.71
N LEU A 52 -12.00 -1.56 33.19
CA LEU A 52 -12.18 -1.23 34.62
C LEU A 52 -13.62 -1.56 35.01
N ASN A 53 -13.81 -2.52 35.95
CA ASN A 53 -15.13 -3.06 36.30
C ASN A 53 -15.96 -3.48 35.07
N GLY A 54 -15.33 -4.05 34.06
CA GLY A 54 -15.97 -4.46 32.82
C GLY A 54 -16.17 -3.35 31.77
N ILE A 55 -15.98 -2.08 32.12
CA ILE A 55 -16.08 -0.92 31.20
C ILE A 55 -14.77 -0.77 30.44
N GLU A 56 -14.86 -0.57 29.11
CA GLU A 56 -13.71 -0.45 28.23
C GLU A 56 -12.90 0.82 28.51
N VAL A 57 -11.57 0.66 28.67
CA VAL A 57 -10.59 1.75 28.74
C VAL A 57 -10.12 2.06 27.31
N ILE A 58 -10.42 3.28 26.85
CA ILE A 58 -10.16 3.71 25.46
C ILE A 58 -8.87 4.50 25.29
N ASP A 59 -8.41 5.16 26.38
CA ASP A 59 -7.14 5.91 26.40
C ASP A 59 -6.60 5.97 27.82
N VAL A 60 -5.28 6.08 27.96
CA VAL A 60 -4.58 6.26 29.23
C VAL A 60 -3.48 7.29 29.05
N GLU A 61 -3.52 8.34 29.89
CA GLU A 61 -2.48 9.38 29.88
C GLU A 61 -1.97 9.69 31.29
N GLU A 62 -0.76 10.17 31.37
CA GLU A 62 -0.19 10.71 32.59
C GLU A 62 -0.13 12.23 32.54
N LEU A 63 -0.73 12.89 33.52
CA LEU A 63 -0.68 14.34 33.72
C LEU A 63 -0.43 14.64 35.21
N ASP A 64 0.60 15.44 35.47
CA ASP A 64 1.00 15.87 36.84
C ASP A 64 1.14 14.71 37.83
N GLY A 65 1.69 13.58 37.38
CA GLY A 65 1.90 12.38 38.19
C GLY A 65 0.63 11.60 38.52
N LYS A 66 -0.50 11.94 37.91
CA LYS A 66 -1.77 11.21 37.95
C LYS A 66 -1.99 10.49 36.61
N VAL A 67 -2.39 9.22 36.67
CA VAL A 67 -2.76 8.44 35.52
C VAL A 67 -4.27 8.50 35.33
N ARG A 68 -4.70 9.11 34.22
CA ARG A 68 -6.11 9.22 33.83
C ARG A 68 -6.48 8.07 32.93
N HIS A 69 -7.56 7.38 33.24
CA HIS A 69 -8.10 6.27 32.46
C HIS A 69 -9.40 6.73 31.82
N TYR A 70 -9.40 7.03 30.51
CA TYR A 70 -10.60 7.38 29.76
C TYR A 70 -11.40 6.13 29.47
N THR A 71 -12.67 6.15 29.84
CA THR A 71 -13.56 4.99 29.72
C THR A 71 -14.75 5.28 28.83
N LYS A 72 -15.24 4.24 28.17
CA LYS A 72 -16.39 4.37 27.26
C LYS A 72 -17.67 4.80 27.97
N GLU A 73 -17.82 4.40 29.20
CA GLU A 73 -18.93 4.75 30.08
C GLU A 73 -18.37 5.25 31.43
N ARG A 74 -19.12 6.09 32.14
CA ARG A 74 -18.69 6.63 33.42
C ARG A 74 -18.63 5.53 34.49
N LEU A 75 -17.53 5.46 35.19
CA LEU A 75 -17.33 4.56 36.34
C LEU A 75 -18.13 5.04 37.57
N SER A 76 -18.37 4.13 38.50
CA SER A 76 -18.90 4.46 39.82
C SER A 76 -17.76 4.55 40.83
N GLU A 77 -17.91 5.41 41.87
CA GLU A 77 -16.93 5.55 42.93
C GLU A 77 -16.74 4.25 43.74
N GLY A 78 -15.57 4.06 44.35
CA GLY A 78 -15.23 2.93 45.20
C GLY A 78 -14.13 2.04 44.63
N SER A 79 -14.19 0.76 44.97
CA SER A 79 -13.21 -0.21 44.49
C SER A 79 -13.40 -0.52 43.02
N VAL A 80 -12.30 -0.76 42.35
CA VAL A 80 -12.28 -1.09 40.90
C VAL A 80 -11.34 -2.24 40.62
N HIS A 81 -11.83 -3.22 39.89
CA HIS A 81 -11.03 -4.29 39.28
C HIS A 81 -10.59 -3.88 37.90
N GLY A 82 -9.28 -3.88 37.65
CA GLY A 82 -8.68 -3.57 36.34
C GLY A 82 -8.14 -4.83 35.68
N SER A 83 -8.46 -4.99 34.39
CA SER A 83 -7.90 -6.04 33.52
C SER A 83 -7.34 -5.43 32.27
N ILE A 84 -6.07 -5.73 31.93
CA ILE A 84 -5.34 -5.20 30.80
C ILE A 84 -5.41 -6.18 29.63
N ASP A 85 -5.48 -5.67 28.39
CA ASP A 85 -5.28 -6.46 27.18
C ASP A 85 -3.85 -7.02 27.15
N GLN A 86 -3.72 -8.27 27.58
CA GLN A 86 -2.45 -8.97 27.66
C GLN A 86 -1.75 -9.04 26.30
N ALA A 87 -2.49 -9.32 25.23
CA ALA A 87 -1.90 -9.46 23.89
C ALA A 87 -1.25 -8.15 23.44
N ARG A 88 -1.92 -7.02 23.68
CA ARG A 88 -1.41 -5.68 23.40
C ARG A 88 -0.18 -5.31 24.25
N ARG A 89 -0.24 -5.57 25.56
CA ARG A 89 0.88 -5.31 26.47
C ARG A 89 2.13 -6.10 26.05
N ILE A 90 2.02 -7.39 25.82
CA ILE A 90 3.13 -8.27 25.42
C ILE A 90 3.69 -7.80 24.05
N ASP A 91 2.81 -7.50 23.11
CA ASP A 91 3.23 -6.96 21.80
C ASP A 91 4.05 -5.67 21.98
N HIS A 92 3.56 -4.69 22.75
CA HIS A 92 4.29 -3.45 22.98
C HIS A 92 5.64 -3.69 23.66
N MET A 93 5.72 -4.57 24.65
CA MET A 93 6.97 -4.95 25.28
C MET A 93 7.97 -5.56 24.31
N GLN A 94 7.50 -6.44 23.42
CA GLN A 94 8.33 -7.06 22.37
C GLN A 94 8.85 -6.03 21.38
N GLN A 95 7.97 -5.15 20.87
CA GLN A 95 8.37 -4.13 19.90
C GLN A 95 9.36 -3.13 20.52
N HIS A 96 9.08 -2.67 21.76
CA HIS A 96 9.90 -1.67 22.44
C HIS A 96 11.29 -2.22 22.77
N SER A 97 11.36 -3.42 23.33
CA SER A 97 12.66 -4.04 23.65
C SER A 97 13.41 -4.44 22.38
N GLY A 98 12.70 -4.88 21.34
CA GLY A 98 13.31 -5.09 20.02
C GLY A 98 13.93 -3.80 19.47
N GLN A 99 13.27 -2.65 19.63
CA GLN A 99 13.83 -1.35 19.23
C GLN A 99 15.11 -1.03 20.01
N HIS A 100 15.16 -1.29 21.31
CA HIS A 100 16.38 -1.08 22.13
C HIS A 100 17.56 -1.89 21.58
N ILE A 101 17.36 -3.18 21.33
CA ILE A 101 18.37 -4.08 20.78
C ILE A 101 18.82 -3.62 19.37
N ILE A 102 17.86 -3.30 18.50
CA ILE A 102 18.16 -2.82 17.14
C ILE A 102 18.97 -1.54 17.18
N SER A 103 18.54 -0.58 18.00
CA SER A 103 19.26 0.71 18.10
C SER A 103 20.65 0.57 18.67
N SER A 104 20.87 -0.35 19.61
CA SER A 104 22.20 -0.66 20.13
C SER A 104 23.09 -1.28 19.04
N VAL A 105 22.59 -2.26 18.30
CA VAL A 105 23.36 -2.87 17.19
C VAL A 105 23.77 -1.84 16.15
N PHE A 106 22.85 -0.99 15.68
CA PHE A 106 23.21 0.07 14.72
C PHE A 106 24.23 1.05 15.28
N HIS A 107 24.09 1.45 16.53
CA HIS A 107 25.00 2.38 17.17
C HIS A 107 26.39 1.76 17.37
N ASP A 108 26.46 0.58 18.00
CA ASP A 108 27.72 0.04 18.51
C ASP A 108 28.55 -0.68 17.42
N HIS A 109 27.88 -1.34 16.46
CA HIS A 109 28.56 -2.10 15.41
C HIS A 109 28.74 -1.32 14.10
N PHE A 110 27.83 -0.36 13.83
CA PHE A 110 27.85 0.37 12.55
C PHE A 110 28.06 1.88 12.71
N GLY A 111 28.09 2.39 13.96
CA GLY A 111 28.29 3.82 14.23
C GLY A 111 27.09 4.67 13.77
N ILE A 112 25.91 4.09 13.63
CA ILE A 112 24.70 4.75 13.11
C ILE A 112 23.70 4.98 14.25
N PRO A 113 23.58 6.21 14.78
CA PRO A 113 22.64 6.49 15.87
C PRO A 113 21.17 6.48 15.42
N THR A 114 20.29 6.09 16.34
CA THR A 114 18.84 6.23 16.19
C THR A 114 18.40 7.60 16.66
N THR A 115 17.68 8.35 15.82
CA THR A 115 17.19 9.70 16.10
C THR A 115 15.73 9.73 16.53
N SER A 116 14.90 8.84 16.01
CA SER A 116 13.50 8.73 16.41
C SER A 116 13.03 7.27 16.46
N PHE A 117 11.91 7.06 17.15
CA PHE A 117 11.24 5.78 17.31
C PHE A 117 9.73 5.99 17.25
N HIS A 118 9.03 5.14 16.51
CA HIS A 118 7.58 5.13 16.46
C HIS A 118 7.06 3.69 16.48
N LEU A 119 6.27 3.35 17.50
CA LEU A 119 5.60 2.07 17.62
C LEU A 119 4.20 2.17 17.00
N GLY A 120 4.11 1.83 15.70
CA GLY A 120 2.85 1.79 14.97
C GLY A 120 2.04 0.53 15.26
N LYS A 121 0.79 0.52 14.80
CA LYS A 121 -0.15 -0.59 15.02
C LYS A 121 0.28 -1.89 14.34
N GLU A 122 0.82 -1.82 13.13
CA GLU A 122 1.20 -2.99 12.32
C GLU A 122 2.71 -3.19 12.20
N THR A 123 3.44 -2.10 12.18
CA THR A 123 4.89 -2.08 12.02
C THR A 123 5.50 -1.04 12.93
N VAL A 124 6.78 -1.16 13.14
CA VAL A 124 7.58 -0.26 13.96
C VAL A 124 8.62 0.41 13.09
N THR A 125 8.91 1.68 13.35
CA THR A 125 9.94 2.41 12.62
C THR A 125 10.94 3.07 13.54
N ILE A 126 12.21 3.09 13.09
CA ILE A 126 13.25 3.96 13.65
C ILE A 126 13.86 4.80 12.53
N ASP A 127 14.20 6.04 12.84
CA ASP A 127 14.99 6.88 11.96
C ASP A 127 16.48 6.76 12.36
N LEU A 128 17.30 6.38 11.40
CA LEU A 128 18.74 6.18 11.53
C LEU A 128 19.48 7.36 10.90
N ASP A 129 20.50 7.86 11.58
CA ASP A 129 21.29 9.01 11.12
C ASP A 129 22.31 8.59 10.03
N THR A 130 21.78 8.20 8.89
CA THR A 130 22.54 7.85 7.68
C THR A 130 21.71 8.15 6.44
N GLU A 131 22.35 8.42 5.32
CA GLU A 131 21.66 8.70 4.05
C GLU A 131 21.34 7.45 3.25
N ASN A 132 21.94 6.30 3.58
CA ASN A 132 21.75 5.04 2.85
C ASN A 132 22.06 3.83 3.73
N LEU A 133 21.45 2.68 3.40
CA LEU A 133 21.75 1.37 3.98
C LEU A 133 21.95 0.38 2.82
N SER A 134 22.97 -0.47 2.90
CA SER A 134 23.11 -1.59 1.96
C SER A 134 22.36 -2.81 2.46
N ASP A 135 22.00 -3.71 1.54
CA ASP A 135 21.32 -4.95 1.87
C ASP A 135 22.22 -5.83 2.77
N GLU A 136 23.54 -5.86 2.52
CA GLU A 136 24.49 -6.62 3.32
C GLU A 136 24.57 -6.10 4.76
N LEU A 137 24.53 -4.77 4.95
CA LEU A 137 24.52 -4.18 6.29
C LEU A 137 23.23 -4.54 7.02
N LEU A 138 22.10 -4.49 6.33
CA LEU A 138 20.80 -4.86 6.92
C LEU A 138 20.78 -6.34 7.34
N GLU A 139 21.26 -7.24 6.50
CA GLU A 139 21.35 -8.68 6.81
C GLU A 139 22.25 -8.93 8.03
N GLN A 140 23.42 -8.30 8.08
CA GLN A 140 24.33 -8.41 9.22
C GLN A 140 23.73 -7.84 10.51
N ALA A 141 23.07 -6.67 10.43
CA ALA A 141 22.43 -6.06 11.59
C ALA A 141 21.26 -6.92 12.09
N GLU A 142 20.42 -7.44 11.22
CA GLU A 142 19.31 -8.34 11.59
C GLU A 142 19.82 -9.63 12.23
N GLU A 143 20.89 -10.23 11.71
CA GLU A 143 21.49 -11.40 12.29
C GLU A 143 22.02 -11.12 13.71
N GLN A 144 22.76 -10.03 13.92
CA GLN A 144 23.27 -9.66 15.24
C GLN A 144 22.15 -9.37 16.23
N VAL A 145 21.09 -8.67 15.83
CA VAL A 145 19.90 -8.46 16.66
C VAL A 145 19.31 -9.80 17.12
N ASN A 146 19.11 -10.73 16.21
CA ASN A 146 18.55 -12.04 16.53
C ASN A 146 19.51 -12.91 17.35
N GLN A 147 20.84 -12.72 17.24
CA GLN A 147 21.81 -13.37 18.13
C GLN A 147 21.66 -12.87 19.57
N ILE A 148 21.51 -11.55 19.78
CA ILE A 148 21.27 -10.96 21.11
C ILE A 148 19.95 -11.46 21.71
N ILE A 149 18.88 -11.51 20.91
CA ILE A 149 17.59 -12.04 21.34
C ILE A 149 17.76 -13.49 21.84
N ARG A 150 18.42 -14.35 21.09
CA ARG A 150 18.65 -15.75 21.45
C ARG A 150 19.60 -15.94 22.63
N ALA A 151 20.51 -15.00 22.85
CA ALA A 151 21.47 -15.09 23.96
C ALA A 151 20.82 -14.96 25.34
N ASN A 152 19.54 -14.59 25.41
CA ASN A 152 18.73 -14.53 26.63
C ASN A 152 19.36 -13.68 27.74
N TYR A 153 19.80 -12.47 27.38
CA TYR A 153 20.28 -11.52 28.39
C TYR A 153 19.11 -11.04 29.27
N PRO A 154 19.35 -10.82 30.59
CA PRO A 154 18.35 -10.19 31.44
C PRO A 154 18.08 -8.74 30.99
N VAL A 155 16.82 -8.30 31.17
CA VAL A 155 16.42 -6.90 31.01
C VAL A 155 16.09 -6.37 32.39
N GLU A 156 17.00 -5.57 32.91
CA GLU A 156 16.91 -5.02 34.26
C GLU A 156 16.36 -3.59 34.22
N THR A 157 15.59 -3.21 35.24
CA THR A 157 15.14 -1.82 35.41
C THR A 157 15.56 -1.29 36.74
N LYS A 158 16.06 -0.06 36.77
CA LYS A 158 16.57 0.56 37.98
C LYS A 158 16.26 2.06 38.00
N TRP A 159 15.77 2.55 39.15
CA TRP A 159 15.69 3.99 39.40
C TRP A 159 16.99 4.47 40.01
N VAL A 160 17.58 5.52 39.42
CA VAL A 160 18.88 6.09 39.84
C VAL A 160 18.82 7.60 39.73
N SER A 161 19.70 8.31 40.47
CA SER A 161 19.89 9.74 40.21
C SER A 161 20.57 9.97 38.86
N VAL A 162 20.47 11.18 38.33
CA VAL A 162 21.16 11.55 37.07
C VAL A 162 22.68 11.35 37.21
N GLU A 163 23.27 11.69 38.35
CA GLU A 163 24.70 11.51 38.62
C GLU A 163 25.11 10.03 38.68
N GLU A 164 24.24 9.15 39.19
CA GLU A 164 24.49 7.71 39.14
C GLU A 164 24.31 7.16 37.72
N ALA A 165 23.36 7.67 36.97
CA ALA A 165 23.11 7.26 35.60
C ALA A 165 24.30 7.56 34.66
N GLU A 166 25.04 8.67 34.89
CA GLU A 166 26.22 9.03 34.13
C GLU A 166 27.39 8.03 34.25
N ARG A 167 27.35 7.13 35.24
CA ARG A 167 28.33 6.04 35.40
C ARG A 167 28.07 4.85 34.48
N TYR A 168 26.90 4.79 33.86
CA TYR A 168 26.56 3.77 32.88
C TYR A 168 26.94 4.24 31.46
N PRO A 169 27.30 3.34 30.55
CA PRO A 169 27.59 3.68 29.15
C PRO A 169 26.27 3.96 28.40
N LEU A 170 25.65 5.09 28.72
CA LEU A 170 24.37 5.47 28.13
C LEU A 170 24.53 5.77 26.65
N ARG A 171 23.64 5.21 25.83
CA ARG A 171 23.58 5.46 24.40
C ARG A 171 23.12 6.89 24.04
N LYS A 172 22.32 7.52 24.91
CA LYS A 172 21.85 8.92 24.75
C LYS A 172 22.04 9.69 26.03
N THR A 173 22.33 10.98 25.91
CA THR A 173 22.31 11.91 27.05
C THR A 173 20.90 12.00 27.64
N LEU A 174 20.84 12.05 28.96
CA LEU A 174 19.57 12.20 29.69
C LEU A 174 19.10 13.66 29.59
N ALA A 175 17.83 13.84 29.29
CA ALA A 175 17.17 15.16 29.23
C ALA A 175 16.20 15.38 30.40
N VAL A 176 16.45 14.76 31.56
CA VAL A 176 15.60 14.81 32.74
C VAL A 176 16.38 15.28 33.95
N GLU A 177 15.69 15.92 34.90
CA GLU A 177 16.23 16.32 36.20
C GLU A 177 15.69 15.36 37.27
N GLY A 178 16.50 15.05 38.30
CA GLY A 178 16.09 14.20 39.44
C GLY A 178 16.38 12.72 39.23
N GLU A 179 15.39 11.86 39.43
CA GLU A 179 15.53 10.42 39.23
C GLU A 179 15.13 9.98 37.84
N VAL A 180 15.91 9.08 37.27
CA VAL A 180 15.67 8.48 35.96
C VAL A 180 15.53 6.96 36.08
N ARG A 181 14.57 6.39 35.35
CA ARG A 181 14.46 4.94 35.22
C ARG A 181 15.36 4.47 34.07
N LEU A 182 16.38 3.69 34.41
CA LEU A 182 17.21 2.99 33.42
C LEU A 182 16.59 1.65 33.06
N VAL A 183 16.64 1.31 31.77
CA VAL A 183 16.47 -0.03 31.24
C VAL A 183 17.84 -0.51 30.77
N ILE A 184 18.28 -1.64 31.30
CA ILE A 184 19.63 -2.16 31.14
C ILE A 184 19.55 -3.58 30.56
N ILE A 185 20.18 -3.75 29.42
CA ILE A 185 20.49 -5.06 28.87
C ILE A 185 22.02 -5.19 28.98
N PRO A 186 22.56 -5.92 29.97
CA PRO A 186 23.98 -5.93 30.25
C PRO A 186 24.83 -6.23 29.02
N LYS A 187 25.82 -5.40 28.74
CA LYS A 187 26.72 -5.46 27.55
C LYS A 187 26.06 -5.17 26.19
N VAL A 188 24.75 -4.81 26.19
CA VAL A 188 24.00 -4.56 24.97
C VAL A 188 23.47 -3.12 24.95
N ASP A 189 22.61 -2.73 25.89
CA ASP A 189 21.98 -1.41 25.91
C ASP A 189 21.83 -0.86 27.32
N TYR A 190 22.08 0.41 27.47
CA TYR A 190 21.90 1.18 28.71
C TYR A 190 21.18 2.47 28.36
N ASN A 191 19.91 2.58 28.70
CA ASN A 191 19.12 3.74 28.26
C ASN A 191 18.09 4.20 29.30
N GLY A 192 17.89 5.51 29.40
CA GLY A 192 16.78 6.09 30.13
C GLY A 192 15.46 5.78 29.39
N CYS A 193 14.58 4.98 30.00
CA CYS A 193 13.35 4.58 29.37
C CYS A 193 12.21 4.38 30.38
N GLY A 194 11.06 5.02 30.08
CA GLY A 194 9.83 4.87 30.87
C GLY A 194 8.89 3.76 30.36
N GLY A 195 9.26 3.03 29.30
CA GLY A 195 8.41 1.99 28.73
C GLY A 195 8.34 0.68 29.54
N THR A 196 7.47 -0.22 29.11
CA THR A 196 7.40 -1.59 29.65
C THR A 196 8.27 -2.52 28.82
N HIS A 197 8.98 -3.42 29.50
CA HIS A 197 9.92 -4.36 28.88
C HIS A 197 9.73 -5.75 29.48
N PRO A 198 9.98 -6.84 28.71
CA PRO A 198 10.06 -8.19 29.25
C PRO A 198 11.29 -8.36 30.14
N SER A 199 11.34 -9.45 30.91
CA SER A 199 12.42 -9.73 31.84
C SER A 199 13.71 -10.20 31.16
N ALA A 200 13.63 -10.68 29.91
CA ALA A 200 14.78 -11.18 29.17
C ALA A 200 14.63 -10.94 27.66
N THR A 201 15.78 -10.85 26.95
CA THR A 201 15.80 -10.60 25.50
C THR A 201 15.13 -11.72 24.70
N CYS A 202 15.16 -12.96 25.15
CA CYS A 202 14.51 -14.07 24.44
C CYS A 202 12.98 -13.92 24.31
N GLU A 203 12.33 -13.14 25.19
CA GLU A 203 10.90 -12.88 25.11
C GLU A 203 10.52 -11.94 23.95
N VAL A 204 11.49 -11.24 23.37
CA VAL A 204 11.33 -10.54 22.09
C VAL A 204 11.10 -11.51 20.93
N MET A 205 11.42 -12.79 21.12
CA MET A 205 11.26 -13.93 20.22
C MET A 205 12.12 -13.84 18.94
N ALA A 206 11.86 -12.88 18.08
CA ALA A 206 12.59 -12.62 16.84
C ALA A 206 12.37 -11.17 16.38
N ALA A 207 13.32 -10.65 15.61
CA ALA A 207 13.18 -9.41 14.88
C ALA A 207 13.29 -9.64 13.37
N LYS A 208 12.49 -8.93 12.58
CA LYS A 208 12.56 -8.96 11.12
C LYS A 208 12.51 -7.54 10.56
N PHE A 209 13.54 -7.19 9.78
CA PHE A 209 13.54 -5.96 9.02
C PHE A 209 12.68 -6.12 7.76
N LEU A 210 11.80 -5.16 7.51
CA LEU A 210 10.83 -5.21 6.42
C LEU A 210 11.28 -4.41 5.21
N GLY A 211 12.20 -3.47 5.41
CA GLY A 211 12.76 -2.58 4.43
C GLY A 211 13.04 -1.21 5.01
N TRP A 212 13.47 -0.30 4.16
CA TRP A 212 13.76 1.07 4.55
C TRP A 212 13.37 2.08 3.46
N THR A 213 13.16 3.31 3.87
CA THR A 213 12.86 4.43 2.97
C THR A 213 13.70 5.65 3.35
N LYS A 214 14.02 6.48 2.36
CA LYS A 214 14.69 7.76 2.62
C LYS A 214 13.73 8.74 3.31
N ASN A 215 14.21 9.35 4.40
CA ASN A 215 13.49 10.39 5.14
C ASN A 215 14.40 11.61 5.30
N LYS A 216 14.38 12.54 4.33
CA LYS A 216 15.29 13.70 4.21
C LYS A 216 16.77 13.25 4.14
N LYS A 217 17.57 13.53 5.18
CA LYS A 217 18.98 13.12 5.31
C LYS A 217 19.16 11.86 6.16
N GLN A 218 18.07 11.17 6.45
CA GLN A 218 18.04 9.97 7.29
C GLN A 218 17.40 8.81 6.55
N VAL A 219 17.54 7.64 7.11
CA VAL A 219 16.83 6.43 6.66
C VAL A 219 15.83 6.03 7.71
N ARG A 220 14.61 5.77 7.29
CA ARG A 220 13.57 5.15 8.10
C ARG A 220 13.58 3.65 7.87
N LEU A 221 14.04 2.91 8.87
CA LEU A 221 13.98 1.44 8.89
C LEU A 221 12.63 1.00 9.46
N GLU A 222 11.97 0.11 8.75
CA GLU A 222 10.73 -0.54 9.18
C GLU A 222 11.02 -1.97 9.64
N PHE A 223 10.49 -2.37 10.80
CA PHE A 223 10.69 -3.70 11.35
C PHE A 223 9.51 -4.17 12.18
N VAL A 224 9.53 -5.42 12.58
CA VAL A 224 8.62 -6.05 13.55
C VAL A 224 9.38 -7.01 14.44
N CYS A 225 8.88 -7.19 15.66
CA CYS A 225 9.39 -8.17 16.61
C CYS A 225 8.28 -9.11 17.09
N GLY A 226 8.66 -10.20 17.71
CA GLY A 226 7.76 -11.06 18.45
C GLY A 226 6.66 -11.70 17.60
N TYR A 227 5.45 -11.72 18.14
CA TYR A 227 4.30 -12.30 17.46
C TYR A 227 3.99 -11.67 16.11
N ARG A 228 4.32 -10.38 15.91
CA ARG A 228 4.14 -9.73 14.60
C ARG A 228 4.96 -10.38 13.48
N VAL A 229 6.12 -10.99 13.81
CA VAL A 229 6.93 -11.76 12.84
C VAL A 229 6.18 -13.01 12.38
N LEU A 230 5.57 -13.75 13.33
CA LEU A 230 4.78 -14.95 13.03
C LEU A 230 3.54 -14.62 12.21
N ASP A 231 2.83 -13.55 12.57
CA ASP A 231 1.66 -13.08 11.82
C ASP A 231 2.01 -12.72 10.37
N LYS A 232 3.12 -11.99 10.17
CA LYS A 232 3.58 -11.64 8.82
C LYS A 232 4.02 -12.88 8.03
N LEU A 233 4.69 -13.83 8.68
CA LEU A 233 5.06 -15.10 8.06
C LEU A 233 3.81 -15.89 7.64
N GLY A 234 2.82 -16.00 8.54
CA GLY A 234 1.55 -16.67 8.26
C GLY A 234 0.81 -16.05 7.07
N LYS A 235 0.67 -14.72 7.03
CA LYS A 235 0.05 -14.00 5.91
C LYS A 235 0.81 -14.22 4.60
N LYS A 236 2.14 -14.15 4.61
CA LYS A 236 2.96 -14.40 3.42
C LYS A 236 2.82 -15.83 2.93
N HIS A 237 2.78 -16.81 3.85
CA HIS A 237 2.56 -18.22 3.52
C HIS A 237 1.19 -18.44 2.84
N GLN A 238 0.12 -17.82 3.36
CA GLN A 238 -1.21 -17.88 2.74
C GLN A 238 -1.20 -17.34 1.30
N ILE A 239 -0.60 -16.16 1.08
CA ILE A 239 -0.46 -15.57 -0.26
C ILE A 239 0.29 -16.53 -1.21
N LEU A 240 1.40 -17.13 -0.75
CA LEU A 240 2.15 -18.10 -1.55
C LEU A 240 1.31 -19.35 -1.88
N MET A 241 0.53 -19.85 -0.93
CA MET A 241 -0.37 -20.98 -1.17
C MET A 241 -1.47 -20.64 -2.19
N GLU A 242 -2.01 -19.43 -2.15
CA GLU A 242 -2.96 -18.94 -3.16
C GLU A 242 -2.30 -18.81 -4.54
N MET A 243 -1.10 -18.23 -4.61
CA MET A 243 -0.34 -18.16 -5.87
C MET A 243 -0.09 -19.54 -6.46
N LYS A 244 0.26 -20.55 -5.65
CA LYS A 244 0.47 -21.94 -6.11
C LYS A 244 -0.80 -22.60 -6.66
N ARG A 245 -2.00 -22.17 -6.28
CA ARG A 245 -3.26 -22.65 -6.88
C ARG A 245 -3.44 -22.10 -8.29
N VAL A 246 -2.98 -20.89 -8.56
CA VAL A 246 -3.07 -20.24 -9.88
C VAL A 246 -1.89 -20.64 -10.78
N VAL A 247 -0.69 -20.69 -10.19
CA VAL A 247 0.56 -21.06 -10.86
C VAL A 247 1.10 -22.33 -10.18
N PRO A 248 0.78 -23.54 -10.70
CA PRO A 248 1.08 -24.80 -10.04
C PRO A 248 2.57 -25.20 -10.19
N LYS A 249 3.45 -24.38 -9.60
CA LYS A 249 4.90 -24.56 -9.59
C LYS A 249 5.45 -24.51 -8.16
N PRO A 250 6.65 -25.09 -7.91
CA PRO A 250 7.39 -24.90 -6.67
C PRO A 250 7.68 -23.42 -6.39
N GLU A 251 7.75 -23.02 -5.11
CA GLU A 251 7.91 -21.62 -4.70
C GLU A 251 9.11 -20.93 -5.35
N HIS A 252 10.25 -21.61 -5.44
CA HIS A 252 11.48 -21.08 -6.05
C HIS A 252 11.37 -20.84 -7.58
N GLN A 253 10.36 -21.41 -8.25
CA GLN A 253 10.12 -21.25 -9.68
C GLN A 253 8.99 -20.25 -10.00
N LEU A 254 8.26 -19.75 -8.99
CA LEU A 254 7.09 -18.90 -9.22
C LEU A 254 7.45 -17.61 -9.97
N VAL A 255 8.59 -17.00 -9.65
CA VAL A 255 9.00 -15.74 -10.30
C VAL A 255 9.31 -15.97 -11.78
N GLU A 256 10.06 -17.02 -12.10
CA GLU A 256 10.39 -17.38 -13.49
C GLU A 256 9.13 -17.70 -14.29
N GLU A 257 8.23 -18.51 -13.74
CA GLU A 257 6.97 -18.88 -14.41
C GLU A 257 6.08 -17.67 -14.68
N VAL A 258 5.95 -16.73 -13.73
CA VAL A 258 5.20 -15.48 -13.94
C VAL A 258 5.85 -14.63 -15.04
N GLN A 259 7.18 -14.55 -15.10
CA GLN A 259 7.90 -13.85 -16.17
C GLN A 259 7.64 -14.50 -17.54
N GLU A 260 7.67 -15.82 -17.60
CA GLU A 260 7.35 -16.58 -18.82
C GLU A 260 5.91 -16.38 -19.28
N LEU A 261 4.93 -16.37 -18.36
CA LEU A 261 3.53 -16.09 -18.66
C LEU A 261 3.34 -14.68 -19.22
N ILE A 262 4.00 -13.68 -18.65
CA ILE A 262 3.95 -12.30 -19.15
C ILE A 262 4.54 -12.20 -20.56
N LYS A 263 5.68 -12.86 -20.81
CA LYS A 263 6.34 -12.91 -22.11
C LYS A 263 5.44 -13.56 -23.14
N SER A 264 4.91 -14.75 -22.83
CA SER A 264 4.00 -15.50 -23.71
C SER A 264 2.72 -14.71 -24.03
N SER A 265 2.15 -13.97 -23.07
CA SER A 265 1.02 -13.08 -23.32
C SER A 265 1.35 -12.02 -24.36
N LYS A 266 2.47 -11.32 -24.20
CA LYS A 266 2.91 -10.30 -25.17
C LYS A 266 3.16 -10.85 -26.58
N GLU A 267 3.72 -12.06 -26.67
CA GLU A 267 3.93 -12.75 -27.95
C GLU A 267 2.60 -13.12 -28.62
N LYS A 268 1.63 -13.59 -27.83
CA LYS A 268 0.27 -13.88 -28.31
C LYS A 268 -0.43 -12.61 -28.80
N ASP A 269 -0.36 -11.52 -28.06
CA ASP A 269 -0.96 -10.23 -28.45
C ASP A 269 -0.36 -9.73 -29.78
N LYS A 270 0.96 -9.83 -29.94
CA LYS A 270 1.63 -9.50 -31.19
C LYS A 270 1.16 -10.40 -32.34
N ARG A 271 1.03 -11.71 -32.07
CA ARG A 271 0.57 -12.66 -33.08
C ARG A 271 -0.88 -12.43 -33.50
N ILE A 272 -1.75 -12.07 -32.54
CA ILE A 272 -3.13 -11.69 -32.81
C ILE A 272 -3.15 -10.46 -33.76
N ALA A 273 -2.39 -9.41 -33.42
CA ALA A 273 -2.32 -8.20 -34.26
C ALA A 273 -1.81 -8.50 -35.67
N GLU A 274 -0.80 -9.37 -35.82
CA GLU A 274 -0.30 -9.82 -37.16
C GLU A 274 -1.38 -10.58 -37.95
N LEU A 275 -2.14 -11.46 -37.27
CA LEU A 275 -3.23 -12.23 -37.91
C LEU A 275 -4.40 -11.33 -38.29
N GLU A 276 -4.75 -10.38 -37.44
CA GLU A 276 -5.80 -9.38 -37.74
C GLU A 276 -5.41 -8.53 -38.96
N GLU A 277 -4.15 -8.09 -39.04
CA GLU A 277 -3.66 -7.37 -40.23
C GLU A 277 -3.71 -8.24 -41.49
N GLN A 278 -3.29 -9.51 -41.43
CA GLN A 278 -3.39 -10.43 -42.58
C GLN A 278 -4.84 -10.62 -43.03
N LEU A 279 -5.76 -10.86 -42.09
CA LEU A 279 -7.20 -11.00 -42.38
C LEU A 279 -7.75 -9.72 -43.05
N LEU A 280 -7.38 -8.56 -42.54
CA LEU A 280 -7.77 -7.27 -43.11
C LEU A 280 -7.28 -7.07 -44.55
N GLN A 281 -6.07 -7.52 -44.85
CA GLN A 281 -5.53 -7.47 -46.22
C GLN A 281 -6.32 -8.42 -47.17
N TYR A 282 -6.69 -9.61 -46.71
CA TYR A 282 -7.53 -10.52 -47.48
C TYR A 282 -8.93 -9.95 -47.72
N GLU A 283 -9.56 -9.40 -46.67
CA GLU A 283 -10.87 -8.75 -46.74
C GLU A 283 -10.83 -7.56 -47.75
N ALA A 284 -9.80 -6.72 -47.65
CA ALA A 284 -9.62 -5.60 -48.58
C ALA A 284 -9.53 -6.07 -50.05
N LYS A 285 -8.74 -7.12 -50.32
CA LYS A 285 -8.66 -7.70 -51.67
C LYS A 285 -9.98 -8.23 -52.19
N GLU A 286 -10.71 -8.98 -51.36
CA GLU A 286 -12.03 -9.53 -51.72
C GLU A 286 -13.03 -8.41 -52.05
N ILE A 287 -13.02 -7.31 -51.24
CA ILE A 287 -13.86 -6.15 -51.53
C ILE A 287 -13.49 -5.48 -52.85
N ILE A 288 -12.19 -5.28 -53.10
CA ILE A 288 -11.69 -4.66 -54.35
C ILE A 288 -12.09 -5.50 -55.58
N GLU A 289 -11.93 -6.83 -55.50
CA GLU A 289 -12.31 -7.75 -56.60
C GLU A 289 -13.81 -7.69 -56.88
N LYS A 290 -14.66 -7.68 -55.79
CA LYS A 290 -16.11 -7.60 -55.96
C LYS A 290 -16.61 -6.25 -56.47
N SER A 291 -15.90 -5.16 -56.15
CA SER A 291 -16.22 -3.79 -56.56
C SER A 291 -15.49 -3.36 -57.83
N SER A 292 -14.89 -4.30 -58.58
CA SER A 292 -14.14 -3.99 -59.79
C SER A 292 -15.00 -3.27 -60.84
N GLY A 293 -14.58 -2.03 -61.22
CA GLY A 293 -15.32 -1.17 -62.13
C GLY A 293 -16.32 -0.21 -61.48
N GLU A 294 -16.45 -0.20 -60.19
CA GLU A 294 -17.25 0.79 -59.46
C GLU A 294 -16.40 1.98 -59.00
N ASN A 295 -16.86 3.21 -59.30
CA ASN A 295 -16.19 4.44 -58.82
C ASN A 295 -16.54 4.78 -57.38
N VAL A 296 -17.56 4.16 -56.79
CA VAL A 296 -18.00 4.37 -55.41
C VAL A 296 -18.23 3.04 -54.72
N ILE A 297 -17.52 2.75 -53.66
CA ILE A 297 -17.57 1.49 -52.88
C ILE A 297 -18.26 1.74 -51.54
N PRO A 298 -19.57 1.52 -51.44
CA PRO A 298 -20.30 1.60 -50.17
C PRO A 298 -20.29 0.25 -49.46
N LEU A 299 -19.96 0.24 -48.16
CA LEU A 299 -19.96 -0.97 -47.31
C LEU A 299 -20.53 -0.66 -45.93
N VAL A 300 -21.46 -1.50 -45.48
CA VAL A 300 -22.07 -1.39 -44.19
C VAL A 300 -21.73 -2.62 -43.33
N PHE A 301 -21.25 -2.38 -42.14
CA PHE A 301 -20.84 -3.40 -41.17
C PHE A 301 -21.68 -3.31 -39.91
N GLN A 302 -21.87 -4.44 -39.24
CA GLN A 302 -22.50 -4.51 -37.94
C GLN A 302 -21.44 -4.55 -36.83
N ASN A 303 -21.54 -3.63 -35.86
CA ASN A 303 -20.70 -3.60 -34.64
C ASN A 303 -19.19 -3.57 -34.89
N ARG A 304 -18.73 -3.08 -36.03
CA ARG A 304 -17.30 -2.99 -36.35
C ARG A 304 -16.68 -1.75 -35.68
N PRO A 305 -15.59 -1.90 -34.91
CA PRO A 305 -14.92 -0.75 -34.28
C PRO A 305 -14.40 0.24 -35.30
N ILE A 306 -14.47 1.54 -35.02
CA ILE A 306 -13.99 2.60 -35.90
C ILE A 306 -12.53 2.42 -36.33
N LYS A 307 -11.66 1.92 -35.44
CA LYS A 307 -10.26 1.63 -35.76
C LYS A 307 -10.14 0.56 -36.83
N ALA A 308 -10.95 -0.48 -36.79
CA ALA A 308 -10.97 -1.54 -37.79
C ALA A 308 -11.52 -1.02 -39.15
N LEU A 309 -12.54 -0.13 -39.14
CA LEU A 309 -12.99 0.57 -40.33
C LEU A 309 -11.89 1.43 -40.96
N GLN A 310 -11.16 2.17 -40.13
CA GLN A 310 -10.02 3.00 -40.59
C GLN A 310 -8.93 2.16 -41.26
N SER A 311 -8.55 1.04 -40.62
CA SER A 311 -7.51 0.15 -41.15
C SER A 311 -7.96 -0.46 -42.47
N LEU A 312 -9.20 -0.94 -42.55
CA LEU A 312 -9.79 -1.47 -43.78
C LEU A 312 -9.87 -0.40 -44.87
N GLY A 313 -10.35 0.80 -44.55
CA GLY A 313 -10.43 1.92 -45.47
C GLY A 313 -9.08 2.31 -46.04
N LYS A 314 -8.04 2.36 -45.22
CA LYS A 314 -6.66 2.62 -45.70
C LYS A 314 -6.14 1.53 -46.62
N ALA A 315 -6.44 0.26 -46.34
CA ALA A 315 -6.01 -0.87 -47.14
C ALA A 315 -6.69 -0.84 -48.54
N ILE A 316 -8.01 -0.59 -48.58
CA ILE A 316 -8.77 -0.53 -49.83
C ILE A 316 -8.32 0.69 -50.68
N ILE A 317 -8.30 1.89 -50.10
CA ILE A 317 -8.07 3.13 -50.85
C ILE A 317 -6.65 3.22 -51.42
N LYS A 318 -5.70 2.53 -50.79
CA LYS A 318 -4.33 2.41 -51.30
C LYS A 318 -4.25 1.72 -52.67
N GLU A 319 -5.10 0.74 -52.90
CA GLU A 319 -5.15 -0.11 -54.08
C GLU A 319 -6.22 0.35 -55.11
N THR A 320 -7.03 1.38 -54.77
CA THR A 320 -8.10 1.93 -55.59
C THR A 320 -7.96 3.44 -55.77
N PRO A 321 -6.98 3.92 -56.58
CA PRO A 321 -6.66 5.36 -56.65
C PRO A 321 -7.78 6.21 -57.25
N GLU A 322 -8.69 5.63 -58.06
CA GLU A 322 -9.80 6.31 -58.72
C GLU A 322 -11.17 6.14 -58.01
N ALA A 323 -11.22 5.49 -56.82
CA ALA A 323 -12.48 5.18 -56.18
C ALA A 323 -12.77 6.06 -54.96
N TYR A 324 -14.05 6.28 -54.69
CA TYR A 324 -14.57 6.76 -53.42
C TYR A 324 -14.94 5.57 -52.54
N LEU A 325 -14.66 5.65 -51.25
CA LEU A 325 -14.96 4.63 -50.25
C LEU A 325 -15.88 5.17 -49.19
N ILE A 326 -16.98 4.47 -48.94
CA ILE A 326 -17.95 4.78 -47.86
C ILE A 326 -18.04 3.56 -46.98
N LEU A 327 -17.42 3.60 -45.79
CA LEU A 327 -17.55 2.53 -44.81
C LEU A 327 -18.43 3.03 -43.66
N VAL A 328 -19.44 2.25 -43.34
CA VAL A 328 -20.37 2.55 -42.26
C VAL A 328 -20.37 1.38 -41.27
N SER A 329 -20.34 1.65 -39.98
CA SER A 329 -20.61 0.69 -38.93
C SER A 329 -21.83 1.05 -38.15
N GLU A 330 -22.82 0.16 -38.16
CA GLU A 330 -24.00 0.24 -37.33
C GLU A 330 -23.73 -0.42 -35.98
N GLN A 331 -24.03 0.31 -34.93
CA GLN A 331 -24.10 -0.17 -33.56
C GLN A 331 -25.54 0.04 -33.06
N GLU A 332 -25.89 -0.51 -31.88
CA GLU A 332 -27.25 -0.45 -31.34
C GLU A 332 -27.83 0.98 -31.35
N ASN A 333 -27.07 1.96 -30.86
CA ASN A 333 -27.48 3.36 -30.73
C ASN A 333 -26.57 4.36 -31.46
N GLN A 334 -25.58 3.87 -32.18
CA GLN A 334 -24.58 4.71 -32.83
C GLN A 334 -24.30 4.28 -34.27
N LEU A 335 -23.98 5.26 -35.09
CA LEU A 335 -23.51 5.09 -36.45
C LEU A 335 -22.12 5.70 -36.57
N GLN A 336 -21.16 4.91 -37.03
CA GLN A 336 -19.77 5.36 -37.27
C GLN A 336 -19.48 5.22 -38.76
N PHE A 337 -18.66 6.11 -39.29
CA PHE A 337 -18.34 6.08 -40.70
C PHE A 337 -16.88 6.46 -40.98
N VAL A 338 -16.38 5.99 -42.10
CA VAL A 338 -15.14 6.43 -42.77
C VAL A 338 -15.49 6.78 -44.21
N LEU A 339 -15.13 7.97 -44.64
CA LEU A 339 -15.22 8.42 -46.05
C LEU A 339 -13.80 8.65 -46.54
N ALA A 340 -13.49 8.06 -47.66
CA ALA A 340 -12.15 8.25 -48.28
C ALA A 340 -12.25 8.33 -49.80
N CYS A 341 -11.25 8.95 -50.40
CA CYS A 341 -11.07 8.96 -51.84
C CYS A 341 -9.63 8.61 -52.20
N GLY A 342 -9.47 7.98 -53.35
CA GLY A 342 -8.17 7.61 -53.92
C GLY A 342 -7.32 8.84 -54.30
N THR A 343 -6.06 8.57 -54.58
CA THR A 343 -5.05 9.61 -54.83
C THR A 343 -5.29 10.40 -56.13
N ASP A 344 -6.01 9.83 -57.06
CA ASP A 344 -6.27 10.45 -58.37
C ASP A 344 -7.54 11.30 -58.37
N ILE A 345 -8.20 11.39 -57.19
CA ILE A 345 -9.39 12.18 -57.00
C ILE A 345 -9.05 13.45 -56.19
N ASP A 346 -9.25 14.61 -56.84
CA ASP A 346 -9.10 15.92 -56.15
C ASP A 346 -10.45 16.35 -55.54
N ARG A 347 -10.79 15.71 -54.40
CA ARG A 347 -12.01 16.01 -53.65
C ARG A 347 -11.73 16.07 -52.14
N ASN A 348 -12.28 17.08 -51.47
CA ASN A 348 -12.16 17.21 -50.03
C ASN A 348 -13.32 16.47 -49.32
N MET A 349 -13.02 15.29 -48.77
CA MET A 349 -14.03 14.46 -48.06
C MET A 349 -14.56 15.11 -46.78
N ASN A 350 -13.88 16.14 -46.21
CA ASN A 350 -14.43 16.88 -45.10
C ASN A 350 -15.69 17.69 -45.48
N GLU A 351 -15.78 18.14 -46.75
CA GLU A 351 -16.98 18.89 -47.21
C GLU A 351 -18.19 17.94 -47.24
N ILE A 352 -18.01 16.71 -47.71
CA ILE A 352 -19.06 15.67 -47.69
C ILE A 352 -19.43 15.31 -46.25
N ALA A 353 -18.42 15.05 -45.39
CA ALA A 353 -18.63 14.71 -44.01
C ALA A 353 -19.40 15.80 -43.26
N ASN A 354 -19.09 17.08 -43.47
CA ASN A 354 -19.79 18.21 -42.86
C ASN A 354 -21.27 18.30 -43.24
N GLN A 355 -21.64 17.78 -44.41
CA GLN A 355 -23.05 17.76 -44.88
C GLN A 355 -23.81 16.58 -44.27
N VAL A 356 -23.16 15.45 -43.99
CA VAL A 356 -23.83 14.25 -43.48
C VAL A 356 -23.79 14.14 -41.95
N MET A 357 -22.81 14.73 -41.25
CA MET A 357 -22.72 14.71 -39.80
C MET A 357 -23.95 15.25 -39.08
N PRO A 358 -24.58 16.40 -39.52
CA PRO A 358 -25.77 16.88 -38.88
C PRO A 358 -26.96 15.92 -38.94
N ILE A 359 -27.02 15.03 -39.95
CA ILE A 359 -28.11 14.07 -40.16
C ILE A 359 -28.12 12.99 -39.06
N ILE A 360 -26.99 12.71 -38.46
CA ILE A 360 -26.81 11.74 -37.39
C ILE A 360 -26.49 12.39 -36.04
N GLU A 361 -26.64 13.72 -35.93
CA GLU A 361 -26.19 14.48 -34.75
C GLU A 361 -24.73 14.16 -34.39
N GLY A 362 -23.89 13.98 -35.38
CA GLY A 362 -22.55 13.45 -35.28
C GLY A 362 -21.46 14.51 -35.26
N LYS A 363 -20.25 14.02 -35.01
CA LYS A 363 -19.01 14.77 -35.08
C LYS A 363 -17.95 13.93 -35.76
N GLY A 364 -17.01 14.58 -36.41
CA GLY A 364 -15.91 13.89 -37.08
C GLY A 364 -14.93 14.86 -37.69
N GLY A 365 -14.01 14.33 -38.47
CA GLY A 365 -13.01 15.08 -39.22
C GLY A 365 -11.86 14.19 -39.63
N GLY A 366 -10.93 14.75 -40.41
CA GLY A 366 -9.78 14.01 -40.87
C GLY A 366 -8.95 14.83 -41.90
N LYS A 367 -8.15 14.10 -42.65
CA LYS A 367 -7.42 14.66 -43.81
C LYS A 367 -8.37 14.85 -44.98
N PRO A 368 -8.08 15.74 -45.97
CA PRO A 368 -8.94 15.96 -47.10
C PRO A 368 -9.37 14.67 -47.84
N ASN A 369 -8.49 13.69 -47.97
CA ASN A 369 -8.77 12.42 -48.66
C ASN A 369 -9.24 11.29 -47.73
N PHE A 370 -9.31 11.48 -46.38
CA PHE A 370 -9.66 10.42 -45.46
C PHE A 370 -10.28 11.01 -44.17
N VAL A 371 -11.59 10.89 -44.02
CA VAL A 371 -12.36 11.45 -42.96
C VAL A 371 -13.09 10.36 -42.21
N GLN A 372 -13.22 10.51 -40.90
CA GLN A 372 -14.03 9.63 -40.03
C GLN A 372 -14.99 10.45 -39.19
N GLY A 373 -16.08 9.83 -38.81
CA GLY A 373 -17.06 10.46 -37.95
C GLY A 373 -18.00 9.44 -37.33
N GLY A 374 -18.86 9.92 -36.46
CA GLY A 374 -19.90 9.11 -35.87
C GLY A 374 -20.93 9.97 -35.13
N GLY A 375 -22.13 9.41 -34.96
CA GLY A 375 -23.23 10.06 -34.31
C GLY A 375 -24.28 9.06 -33.86
N LYS A 376 -25.50 9.53 -33.61
CA LYS A 376 -26.63 8.68 -33.24
C LYS A 376 -27.13 7.86 -34.43
N ARG A 377 -27.58 6.65 -34.21
CA ARG A 377 -28.25 5.83 -35.23
C ARG A 377 -29.67 6.33 -35.42
N LEU A 378 -29.82 7.37 -36.23
CA LEU A 378 -31.12 7.96 -36.60
C LEU A 378 -31.69 7.36 -37.91
N MET A 379 -30.92 6.49 -38.58
CA MET A 379 -31.28 5.76 -39.78
C MET A 379 -30.43 4.51 -39.94
N ASP A 380 -30.78 3.63 -40.86
CA ASP A 380 -29.97 2.46 -41.18
C ASP A 380 -28.69 2.88 -41.98
N GLY A 381 -27.64 2.10 -41.78
CA GLY A 381 -26.33 2.39 -42.41
C GLY A 381 -26.37 2.41 -43.91
N GLU A 382 -27.19 1.58 -44.57
CA GLU A 382 -27.42 1.59 -46.00
C GLU A 382 -28.01 2.91 -46.47
N VAL A 383 -29.05 3.41 -45.76
CA VAL A 383 -29.68 4.71 -46.07
C VAL A 383 -28.68 5.86 -45.89
N PHE A 384 -27.82 5.77 -44.87
CA PHE A 384 -26.76 6.76 -44.66
C PHE A 384 -25.72 6.69 -45.80
N ALA A 385 -25.26 5.50 -46.18
CA ALA A 385 -24.30 5.31 -47.28
C ALA A 385 -24.84 5.84 -48.62
N ASP A 386 -26.12 5.60 -48.93
CA ASP A 386 -26.77 6.11 -50.13
C ASP A 386 -26.86 7.63 -50.14
N ARG A 387 -27.14 8.27 -48.98
CA ARG A 387 -27.11 9.75 -48.90
C ARG A 387 -25.71 10.29 -49.14
N VAL A 388 -24.66 9.64 -48.61
CA VAL A 388 -23.28 10.02 -48.88
C VAL A 388 -23.00 9.89 -50.40
N LYS A 389 -23.43 8.77 -51.00
CA LYS A 389 -23.23 8.49 -52.43
C LYS A 389 -23.84 9.57 -53.36
N THR A 390 -24.98 10.16 -52.96
CA THR A 390 -25.63 11.24 -53.75
C THR A 390 -24.88 12.57 -53.67
N LEU A 391 -23.89 12.73 -52.79
CA LEU A 391 -23.08 13.92 -52.64
C LEU A 391 -21.72 13.85 -53.31
N LEU A 392 -21.32 12.65 -53.77
CA LEU A 392 -20.08 12.40 -54.50
C LEU A 392 -20.23 12.70 -55.96
#